data_83eb6f3f982ee716e662b6ba0667fecc
#
_entry.id   83eb6f3f982ee716e662b6ba0667fecc
#
_cell.length_a   1.000
_cell.length_b   1.000
_cell.length_c   1.000
_cell.angle_alpha   90.00
_cell.angle_beta   90.00
_cell.angle_gamma   90.00
#
_symmetry.space_group_name_H-M   'P 1'
#
loop_
_entity.id
_entity.type
_entity.pdbx_description
1 polymer ?
#
loop_
_entity_poly.entity_id
_entity_poly.type
_entity_poly.pdbx_seq_one_letter_code
_entity_poly.pdbx_strand_id
1 'polypeptide(L)'
;MNHNEIITHALNQLMKSVLKLEKTTNIPQELDAVEGRRFLLRMLSASVDSFVEYIDADRPQFRHSEGPHRKMFGDCPDADYLQATIDLRNGRSYRVRGTIPQGTNYVGVMLYGRGGRIGVCITDEQLEIGNDGLFEILISANPEDNPTLLGNGDEHMVMVRQYFTDRNKQPPMELEVEFLGDVPEPKPLNSAWLAKRIELSRRMLESIFMRTLDAYRRISNFPKNTFVDVPVDLLFPTPDNTYKICWYELETHQMIIVSGILPKA
;
A
#
# COMPACT_ATOMS: atom_id res chain seq x y z
N MET A 1 4.66 30.17 -18.15
CA MET A 1 5.85 29.33 -17.85
C MET A 1 6.15 28.48 -19.07
N ASN A 2 7.38 28.44 -19.52
CA ASN A 2 7.78 27.49 -20.57
C ASN A 2 7.85 26.06 -19.99
N HIS A 3 8.03 25.06 -20.84
CA HIS A 3 8.00 23.65 -20.44
C HIS A 3 9.08 23.28 -19.37
N ASN A 4 10.28 23.90 -19.45
CA ASN A 4 11.32 23.67 -18.45
C ASN A 4 10.97 24.30 -17.11
N GLU A 5 10.41 25.51 -17.12
CA GLU A 5 10.00 26.23 -15.91
C GLU A 5 8.90 25.46 -15.14
N ILE A 6 7.96 24.84 -15.85
CA ILE A 6 6.90 24.03 -15.22
C ILE A 6 7.49 22.84 -14.44
N ILE A 7 8.40 22.09 -15.07
CA ILE A 7 9.06 20.95 -14.42
C ILE A 7 9.93 21.39 -13.25
N THR A 8 10.77 22.41 -13.48
CA THR A 8 11.65 22.97 -12.44
C THR A 8 10.85 23.48 -11.24
N HIS A 9 9.70 24.11 -11.48
CA HIS A 9 8.83 24.57 -10.40
C HIS A 9 8.31 23.38 -9.58
N ALA A 10 7.80 22.32 -10.23
CA ALA A 10 7.29 21.13 -9.53
C ALA A 10 8.39 20.43 -8.70
N LEU A 11 9.58 20.27 -9.27
CA LEU A 11 10.73 19.71 -8.54
C LEU A 11 11.12 20.55 -7.33
N ASN A 12 11.15 21.87 -7.47
CA ASN A 12 11.45 22.78 -6.36
C ASN A 12 10.41 22.67 -5.24
N GLN A 13 9.12 22.49 -5.57
CA GLN A 13 8.07 22.28 -4.56
C GLN A 13 8.25 20.93 -3.84
N LEU A 14 8.58 19.85 -4.56
CA LEU A 14 8.89 18.56 -3.96
C LEU A 14 10.08 18.66 -3.00
N MET A 15 11.18 19.28 -3.43
CA MET A 15 12.37 19.45 -2.58
C MET A 15 12.10 20.32 -1.36
N LYS A 16 11.30 21.39 -1.48
CA LYS A 16 10.85 22.18 -0.32
C LYS A 16 10.08 21.34 0.69
N SER A 17 9.20 20.44 0.22
CA SER A 17 8.47 19.52 1.09
C SER A 17 9.41 18.53 1.78
N VAL A 18 10.37 17.95 1.06
CA VAL A 18 11.38 17.05 1.64
C VAL A 18 12.15 17.75 2.76
N LEU A 19 12.67 18.95 2.51
CA LEU A 19 13.43 19.72 3.51
C LEU A 19 12.56 20.19 4.69
N LYS A 20 11.28 20.44 4.47
CA LYS A 20 10.33 20.74 5.55
C LYS A 20 10.10 19.54 6.44
N LEU A 21 9.89 18.37 5.85
CA LEU A 21 9.67 17.11 6.59
C LEU A 21 10.95 16.65 7.31
N GLU A 22 12.11 16.83 6.69
CA GLU A 22 13.41 16.52 7.30
C GLU A 22 13.58 17.20 8.67
N LYS A 23 13.14 18.44 8.80
CA LYS A 23 13.23 19.18 10.08
C LYS A 23 12.47 18.49 11.21
N THR A 24 11.44 17.71 10.91
CA THR A 24 10.69 16.94 11.92
C THR A 24 11.46 15.72 12.43
N THR A 25 12.52 15.31 11.74
CA THR A 25 13.42 14.21 12.14
C THR A 25 14.65 14.72 12.90
N ASN A 26 14.74 16.01 13.16
CA ASN A 26 15.85 16.61 13.89
C ASN A 26 15.63 16.43 15.41
N ILE A 27 15.99 15.26 15.91
CA ILE A 27 15.86 14.83 17.30
C ILE A 27 17.26 14.63 17.91
N PRO A 28 17.41 14.73 19.25
CA PRO A 28 18.72 14.70 19.89
C PRO A 28 19.50 13.38 19.72
N GLN A 29 18.79 12.25 19.67
CA GLN A 29 19.41 10.94 19.53
C GLN A 29 19.82 10.71 18.07
N GLU A 30 21.11 10.48 17.84
CA GLU A 30 21.67 10.32 16.50
C GLU A 30 21.01 9.16 15.72
N LEU A 31 20.85 7.99 16.35
CA LEU A 31 20.24 6.83 15.72
C LEU A 31 18.83 7.13 15.22
N ASP A 32 18.00 7.72 16.08
CA ASP A 32 16.62 8.05 15.74
C ASP A 32 16.53 9.11 14.66
N ALA A 33 17.43 10.11 14.69
CA ALA A 33 17.53 11.14 13.66
C ALA A 33 17.91 10.54 12.29
N VAL A 34 18.83 9.57 12.26
CA VAL A 34 19.24 8.86 11.03
C VAL A 34 18.10 7.98 10.51
N GLU A 35 17.43 7.22 11.38
CA GLU A 35 16.29 6.39 10.99
C GLU A 35 15.10 7.22 10.48
N GLY A 36 14.84 8.36 11.08
CA GLY A 36 13.81 9.29 10.61
C GLY A 36 14.10 9.81 9.19
N ARG A 37 15.36 10.18 8.90
CA ARG A 37 15.77 10.59 7.54
C ARG A 37 15.72 9.43 6.55
N ARG A 38 16.11 8.23 6.98
CA ARG A 38 15.99 7.01 6.17
C ARG A 38 14.55 6.71 5.83
N PHE A 39 13.62 6.84 6.79
CA PHE A 39 12.19 6.71 6.55
C PHE A 39 11.69 7.75 5.54
N LEU A 40 12.07 9.02 5.68
CA LEU A 40 11.70 10.07 4.73
C LEU A 40 12.14 9.73 3.29
N LEU A 41 13.35 9.22 3.10
CA LEU A 41 13.86 8.83 1.78
C LEU A 41 13.11 7.62 1.20
N ARG A 42 12.73 6.66 2.04
CA ARG A 42 11.87 5.53 1.63
C ARG A 42 10.51 6.01 1.14
N MET A 43 9.88 6.92 1.88
CA MET A 43 8.58 7.49 1.51
C MET A 43 8.67 8.33 0.24
N LEU A 44 9.75 9.08 0.06
CA LEU A 44 10.00 9.80 -1.19
C LEU A 44 10.12 8.84 -2.37
N SER A 45 10.95 7.81 -2.25
CA SER A 45 11.10 6.77 -3.29
C SER A 45 9.77 6.11 -3.63
N ALA A 46 8.99 5.69 -2.63
CA ALA A 46 7.69 5.07 -2.83
C ALA A 46 6.69 6.01 -3.51
N SER A 47 6.71 7.29 -3.15
CA SER A 47 5.80 8.29 -3.72
C SER A 47 6.13 8.58 -5.19
N VAL A 48 7.40 8.69 -5.53
CA VAL A 48 7.84 8.89 -6.92
C VAL A 48 7.47 7.67 -7.77
N ASP A 49 7.80 6.49 -7.30
CA ASP A 49 7.49 5.21 -7.94
C ASP A 49 5.98 5.05 -8.22
N SER A 50 5.14 5.38 -7.25
CA SER A 50 3.69 5.24 -7.36
C SER A 50 3.05 6.18 -8.37
N PHE A 51 3.62 7.36 -8.63
CA PHE A 51 2.99 8.37 -9.47
C PHE A 51 3.73 8.70 -10.76
N VAL A 52 5.02 8.39 -10.87
CA VAL A 52 5.79 8.66 -12.09
C VAL A 52 5.81 7.44 -13.00
N GLU A 53 5.99 6.22 -12.43
CA GLU A 53 6.22 5.02 -13.24
C GLU A 53 4.95 4.16 -13.42
N TYR A 54 4.21 3.87 -12.35
CA TYR A 54 3.17 2.83 -12.35
C TYR A 54 1.75 3.37 -12.20
N ILE A 55 1.38 4.34 -13.01
CA ILE A 55 0.08 5.02 -12.85
C ILE A 55 -0.85 4.89 -14.05
N ASP A 56 -0.50 4.09 -15.04
CA ASP A 56 -1.34 3.89 -16.21
C ASP A 56 -2.44 2.87 -15.92
N ALA A 57 -3.64 3.37 -15.63
CA ALA A 57 -4.81 2.53 -15.42
C ALA A 57 -5.39 1.94 -16.72
N ASP A 58 -4.94 2.37 -17.89
CA ASP A 58 -5.32 1.78 -19.18
C ASP A 58 -4.44 0.57 -19.51
N ARG A 59 -3.26 0.49 -18.87
CA ARG A 59 -2.28 -0.61 -18.99
C ARG A 59 -1.78 -0.99 -17.63
N PRO A 60 -2.68 -1.48 -16.74
CA PRO A 60 -2.33 -1.80 -15.37
C PRO A 60 -1.30 -2.92 -15.32
N GLN A 61 -0.43 -2.87 -14.31
CA GLN A 61 0.54 -3.92 -14.04
C GLN A 61 0.65 -4.14 -12.55
N PHE A 62 0.71 -5.39 -12.12
CA PHE A 62 1.05 -5.71 -10.74
C PHE A 62 2.54 -5.50 -10.48
N ARG A 63 2.83 -4.95 -9.32
CA ARG A 63 4.19 -4.75 -8.82
C ARG A 63 4.22 -4.88 -7.31
N HIS A 64 5.39 -5.21 -6.78
CA HIS A 64 5.62 -5.14 -5.35
C HIS A 64 5.72 -3.67 -4.92
N SER A 65 4.80 -3.25 -4.06
CA SER A 65 4.84 -1.90 -3.48
C SER A 65 5.65 -1.85 -2.19
N GLU A 66 5.57 -2.92 -1.43
CA GLU A 66 6.13 -3.08 -0.09
C GLU A 66 6.86 -4.42 -0.02
N GLY A 67 7.66 -4.64 1.03
CA GLY A 67 8.44 -5.84 1.31
C GLY A 67 8.72 -6.76 0.12
N PRO A 68 9.65 -7.65 0.16
CA PRO A 68 10.83 -7.65 1.02
C PRO A 68 11.86 -6.57 0.62
N HIS A 69 11.67 -5.92 -0.55
CA HIS A 69 12.64 -4.97 -1.12
C HIS A 69 12.50 -3.55 -0.57
N ARG A 70 11.31 -3.21 -0.10
CA ARG A 70 10.99 -1.85 0.37
C ARG A 70 10.17 -1.93 1.64
N LYS A 71 10.70 -1.32 2.70
CA LYS A 71 9.97 -1.11 3.94
C LYS A 71 9.22 0.20 3.87
N MET A 72 7.90 0.16 3.82
CA MET A 72 7.07 1.35 3.76
C MET A 72 6.43 1.68 5.11
N PHE A 73 5.79 0.69 5.70
CA PHE A 73 5.11 0.78 7.00
C PHE A 73 5.55 -0.35 7.93
N GLY A 74 4.61 -0.97 8.62
CA GLY A 74 4.78 -2.19 9.39
C GLY A 74 4.45 -3.44 8.56
N ASP A 75 4.97 -3.51 7.34
CA ASP A 75 4.76 -4.63 6.44
C ASP A 75 5.20 -5.95 7.07
N CYS A 76 4.36 -6.99 6.90
CA CYS A 76 4.64 -8.33 7.40
C CYS A 76 5.76 -8.97 6.56
N PRO A 77 6.84 -9.51 7.18
CA PRO A 77 7.90 -10.18 6.44
C PRO A 77 7.45 -11.48 5.76
N ASP A 78 6.35 -12.06 6.24
CA ASP A 78 5.78 -13.30 5.71
C ASP A 78 4.63 -13.04 4.73
N ALA A 79 4.53 -11.83 4.19
CA ALA A 79 3.53 -11.48 3.19
C ALA A 79 4.15 -10.78 1.98
N ASP A 80 3.63 -11.08 0.79
CA ASP A 80 3.83 -10.26 -0.40
C ASP A 80 2.67 -9.31 -0.60
N TYR A 81 3.00 -8.10 -1.06
CA TYR A 81 2.06 -7.03 -1.35
C TYR A 81 2.20 -6.65 -2.82
N LEU A 82 1.27 -7.13 -3.63
CA LEU A 82 1.19 -6.84 -5.05
C LEU A 82 0.09 -5.82 -5.30
N GLN A 83 0.40 -4.72 -5.93
CA GLN A 83 -0.60 -3.70 -6.24
C GLN A 83 -0.57 -3.29 -7.71
N ALA A 84 -1.74 -2.97 -8.23
CA ALA A 84 -1.90 -2.40 -9.56
C ALA A 84 -2.77 -1.14 -9.51
N THR A 85 -2.45 -0.18 -10.38
CA THR A 85 -3.26 1.02 -10.56
C THR A 85 -4.47 0.70 -11.41
N ILE A 86 -5.67 1.04 -10.92
CA ILE A 86 -6.94 0.95 -11.63
C ILE A 86 -7.64 2.32 -11.60
N ASP A 87 -8.76 2.47 -12.27
CA ASP A 87 -9.60 3.66 -12.21
C ASP A 87 -11.06 3.25 -12.50
N LEU A 88 -11.87 3.08 -11.48
CA LEU A 88 -13.26 2.64 -11.61
C LEU A 88 -14.23 3.75 -12.02
N ARG A 89 -13.76 4.98 -12.21
CA ARG A 89 -14.62 6.07 -12.68
C ARG A 89 -15.13 5.83 -14.08
N ASN A 90 -16.30 6.39 -14.37
CA ASN A 90 -16.91 6.34 -15.71
C ASN A 90 -17.23 4.92 -16.23
N GLY A 91 -17.59 4.01 -15.34
CA GLY A 91 -18.01 2.66 -15.70
C GLY A 91 -16.85 1.75 -16.17
N ARG A 92 -15.63 2.06 -15.78
CA ARG A 92 -14.47 1.22 -16.10
C ARG A 92 -14.47 -0.04 -15.23
N SER A 93 -14.08 -1.14 -15.83
CA SER A 93 -13.95 -2.43 -15.16
C SER A 93 -12.62 -3.09 -15.49
N TYR A 94 -12.19 -3.99 -14.61
CA TYR A 94 -10.91 -4.67 -14.70
C TYR A 94 -11.06 -6.15 -14.40
N ARG A 95 -10.19 -6.94 -14.98
CA ARG A 95 -10.07 -8.37 -14.70
C ARG A 95 -8.71 -8.64 -14.08
N VAL A 96 -8.70 -9.35 -12.96
CA VAL A 96 -7.49 -9.92 -12.37
C VAL A 96 -7.55 -11.43 -12.54
N ARG A 97 -6.46 -12.00 -13.02
CA ARG A 97 -6.25 -13.45 -13.11
C ARG A 97 -4.99 -13.82 -12.38
N GLY A 98 -4.97 -15.00 -11.82
CA GLY A 98 -3.78 -15.50 -11.18
C GLY A 98 -3.87 -16.96 -10.80
N THR A 99 -2.76 -17.43 -10.26
CA THR A 99 -2.65 -18.79 -9.73
C THR A 99 -2.24 -18.71 -8.27
N ILE A 100 -3.03 -19.30 -7.39
CA ILE A 100 -2.70 -19.46 -5.98
C ILE A 100 -1.88 -20.75 -5.83
N PRO A 101 -0.60 -20.66 -5.46
CA PRO A 101 0.24 -21.84 -5.29
C PRO A 101 -0.29 -22.76 -4.19
N GLN A 102 -0.11 -24.06 -4.39
CA GLN A 102 -0.47 -25.05 -3.37
C GLN A 102 0.25 -24.77 -2.05
N GLY A 103 -0.49 -24.81 -0.95
CA GLY A 103 0.04 -24.54 0.39
C GLY A 103 0.08 -23.07 0.76
N THR A 104 -0.46 -22.17 -0.07
CA THR A 104 -0.71 -20.78 0.32
C THR A 104 -1.72 -20.77 1.46
N ASN A 105 -1.39 -20.06 2.54
CA ASN A 105 -2.25 -20.06 3.73
C ASN A 105 -3.40 -19.07 3.65
N TYR A 106 -3.18 -17.97 2.96
CA TYR A 106 -4.14 -16.89 2.92
C TYR A 106 -3.84 -15.93 1.76
N VAL A 107 -4.90 -15.53 1.07
CA VAL A 107 -4.88 -14.47 0.08
C VAL A 107 -5.97 -13.45 0.41
N GLY A 108 -5.59 -12.17 0.50
CA GLY A 108 -6.53 -11.07 0.63
C GLY A 108 -6.46 -10.16 -0.59
N VAL A 109 -7.61 -9.79 -1.14
CA VAL A 109 -7.72 -8.85 -2.26
C VAL A 109 -8.54 -7.64 -1.83
N MET A 110 -7.98 -6.46 -2.00
CA MET A 110 -8.58 -5.23 -1.49
C MET A 110 -8.49 -4.08 -2.50
N LEU A 111 -9.55 -3.29 -2.54
CA LEU A 111 -9.58 -2.04 -3.30
C LEU A 111 -9.26 -0.85 -2.39
N TYR A 112 -8.55 0.14 -2.95
CA TYR A 112 -8.31 1.42 -2.29
C TYR A 112 -8.84 2.57 -3.11
N GLY A 113 -9.62 3.42 -2.46
CA GLY A 113 -10.10 4.68 -2.97
C GLY A 113 -9.16 5.85 -2.67
N ARG A 114 -9.54 7.04 -3.07
CA ARG A 114 -8.74 8.25 -2.92
C ARG A 114 -8.32 8.50 -1.48
N GLY A 115 -7.09 8.96 -1.32
CA GLY A 115 -6.51 9.25 0.00
C GLY A 115 -6.23 8.01 0.84
N GLY A 116 -6.21 6.82 0.24
CA GLY A 116 -6.01 5.55 0.93
C GLY A 116 -7.25 5.06 1.68
N ARG A 117 -8.44 5.51 1.27
CA ARG A 117 -9.70 4.99 1.80
C ARG A 117 -9.81 3.50 1.47
N ILE A 118 -10.07 2.72 2.47
CA ILE A 118 -10.29 1.28 2.33
C ILE A 118 -11.63 1.06 1.62
N GLY A 119 -11.60 0.30 0.52
CA GLY A 119 -12.76 -0.16 -0.22
C GLY A 119 -13.17 -1.57 0.21
N VAL A 120 -13.77 -2.32 -0.73
CA VAL A 120 -14.14 -3.71 -0.50
C VAL A 120 -12.90 -4.59 -0.36
N CYS A 121 -13.00 -5.59 0.52
CA CYS A 121 -11.99 -6.60 0.74
C CYS A 121 -12.64 -7.98 0.66
N ILE A 122 -12.00 -8.91 -0.04
CA ILE A 122 -12.36 -10.34 -0.05
C ILE A 122 -11.13 -11.19 0.24
N THR A 123 -11.38 -12.43 0.64
CA THR A 123 -10.34 -13.43 0.93
C THR A 123 -10.43 -14.60 -0.05
N ASP A 124 -9.45 -15.47 -0.03
CA ASP A 124 -9.45 -16.72 -0.81
C ASP A 124 -10.68 -17.60 -0.52
N GLU A 125 -11.27 -17.55 0.67
CA GLU A 125 -12.52 -18.26 0.99
C GLU A 125 -13.73 -17.78 0.14
N GLN A 126 -13.66 -16.57 -0.41
CA GLN A 126 -14.72 -15.96 -1.22
C GLN A 126 -14.41 -16.03 -2.72
N LEU A 127 -13.25 -16.58 -3.10
CA LEU A 127 -12.83 -16.72 -4.48
C LEU A 127 -13.24 -18.10 -5.02
N GLU A 128 -13.70 -18.15 -6.26
CA GLU A 128 -13.84 -19.38 -7.02
C GLU A 128 -12.47 -19.80 -7.53
N ILE A 129 -11.86 -20.80 -6.86
CA ILE A 129 -10.53 -21.29 -7.18
C ILE A 129 -10.63 -22.66 -7.82
N GLY A 130 -10.07 -22.81 -9.02
CA GLY A 130 -9.98 -24.09 -9.72
C GLY A 130 -9.06 -25.10 -9.02
N ASN A 131 -9.19 -26.36 -9.38
CA ASN A 131 -8.33 -27.44 -8.83
C ASN A 131 -6.84 -27.26 -9.15
N ASP A 132 -6.53 -26.45 -10.14
CA ASP A 132 -5.18 -26.05 -10.57
C ASP A 132 -4.70 -24.76 -9.90
N GLY A 133 -5.49 -24.20 -9.00
CA GLY A 133 -5.21 -22.94 -8.31
C GLY A 133 -5.56 -21.68 -9.11
N LEU A 134 -6.07 -21.80 -10.32
CA LEU A 134 -6.48 -20.66 -11.13
C LEU A 134 -7.70 -19.96 -10.53
N PHE A 135 -7.70 -18.63 -10.59
CA PHE A 135 -8.84 -17.80 -10.21
C PHE A 135 -8.97 -16.60 -11.13
N GLU A 136 -10.18 -16.05 -11.19
CA GLU A 136 -10.48 -14.81 -11.88
C GLU A 136 -11.32 -13.89 -10.99
N ILE A 137 -11.01 -12.60 -10.99
CA ILE A 137 -11.74 -11.55 -10.27
C ILE A 137 -12.18 -10.50 -11.26
N LEU A 138 -13.47 -10.25 -11.33
CA LEU A 138 -14.03 -9.08 -12.01
C LEU A 138 -14.18 -7.93 -11.01
N ILE A 139 -13.60 -6.78 -11.34
CA ILE A 139 -13.67 -5.54 -10.55
C ILE A 139 -14.47 -4.51 -11.33
N SER A 140 -15.57 -4.04 -10.78
CA SER A 140 -16.43 -3.01 -11.39
C SER A 140 -17.11 -2.17 -10.31
N ALA A 141 -17.53 -0.96 -10.66
CA ALA A 141 -18.44 -0.14 -9.83
C ALA A 141 -19.91 -0.30 -10.29
N ASN A 142 -20.16 -1.04 -11.35
CA ASN A 142 -21.50 -1.33 -11.85
C ASN A 142 -21.98 -2.69 -11.34
N PRO A 143 -23.03 -2.75 -10.50
CA PRO A 143 -23.55 -4.03 -9.99
C PRO A 143 -24.15 -4.93 -11.09
N GLU A 144 -24.57 -4.37 -12.25
CA GLU A 144 -25.11 -5.15 -13.37
C GLU A 144 -24.03 -6.02 -14.05
N ASP A 145 -22.75 -5.69 -13.87
CA ASP A 145 -21.64 -6.49 -14.36
C ASP A 145 -21.45 -7.78 -13.53
N ASN A 146 -22.19 -7.93 -12.42
CA ASN A 146 -22.03 -9.00 -11.44
C ASN A 146 -20.57 -9.21 -11.00
N PRO A 147 -19.89 -8.14 -10.51
CA PRO A 147 -18.48 -8.21 -10.21
C PRO A 147 -18.17 -9.00 -8.93
N THR A 148 -17.02 -9.68 -8.90
CA THR A 148 -16.46 -10.31 -7.70
C THR A 148 -16.12 -9.24 -6.64
N LEU A 149 -15.60 -8.08 -7.09
CA LEU A 149 -15.32 -6.92 -6.26
C LEU A 149 -16.13 -5.71 -6.77
N LEU A 150 -17.21 -5.39 -6.04
CA LEU A 150 -18.03 -4.22 -6.34
C LEU A 150 -17.43 -2.99 -5.64
N GLY A 151 -16.85 -2.09 -6.42
CA GLY A 151 -16.30 -0.81 -5.96
C GLY A 151 -17.37 0.30 -5.87
N ASN A 152 -16.98 1.46 -5.34
CA ASN A 152 -17.81 2.65 -5.23
C ASN A 152 -17.61 3.66 -6.40
N GLY A 153 -16.72 3.35 -7.34
CA GLY A 153 -16.43 4.19 -8.50
C GLY A 153 -15.37 5.27 -8.27
N ASP A 154 -14.68 5.29 -7.12
CA ASP A 154 -13.55 6.18 -6.86
C ASP A 154 -12.24 5.43 -6.52
N GLU A 155 -12.28 4.11 -6.61
CA GLU A 155 -11.11 3.27 -6.38
C GLU A 155 -10.09 3.46 -7.50
N HIS A 156 -8.83 3.46 -7.09
CA HIS A 156 -7.69 3.70 -7.99
C HIS A 156 -6.56 2.70 -7.82
N MET A 157 -6.72 1.73 -6.93
CA MET A 157 -5.72 0.70 -6.69
C MET A 157 -6.39 -0.60 -6.24
N VAL A 158 -5.93 -1.71 -6.79
CA VAL A 158 -6.16 -3.05 -6.25
C VAL A 158 -4.87 -3.55 -5.62
N MET A 159 -4.97 -4.14 -4.44
CA MET A 159 -3.87 -4.78 -3.73
C MET A 159 -4.21 -6.24 -3.47
N VAL A 160 -3.30 -7.12 -3.80
CA VAL A 160 -3.36 -8.55 -3.47
C VAL A 160 -2.25 -8.86 -2.47
N ARG A 161 -2.61 -9.55 -1.40
CA ARG A 161 -1.68 -9.98 -0.34
C ARG A 161 -1.66 -11.49 -0.28
N GLN A 162 -0.48 -12.09 -0.41
CA GLN A 162 -0.25 -13.51 -0.18
C GLN A 162 0.53 -13.68 1.13
N TYR A 163 0.06 -14.52 2.04
CA TYR A 163 0.75 -14.85 3.27
C TYR A 163 1.40 -16.22 3.19
N PHE A 164 2.65 -16.29 3.62
CA PHE A 164 3.48 -17.49 3.61
C PHE A 164 3.65 -18.07 5.00
N THR A 165 3.54 -19.39 5.13
CA THR A 165 4.01 -20.12 6.32
C THR A 165 5.52 -20.29 6.29
N ASP A 166 6.06 -20.57 5.11
CA ASP A 166 7.49 -20.71 4.87
C ASP A 166 7.81 -20.16 3.47
N ARG A 167 8.25 -18.92 3.43
CA ARG A 167 8.57 -18.21 2.18
C ARG A 167 9.64 -18.93 1.32
N ASN A 168 10.48 -19.76 1.93
CA ASN A 168 11.49 -20.51 1.17
C ASN A 168 10.93 -21.72 0.44
N LYS A 169 9.73 -22.17 0.80
CA LYS A 169 9.08 -23.36 0.24
C LYS A 169 7.86 -23.04 -0.61
N GLN A 170 7.26 -21.90 -0.38
CA GLN A 170 6.04 -21.48 -1.07
C GLN A 170 6.38 -20.44 -2.13
N PRO A 171 6.09 -20.69 -3.41
CA PRO A 171 6.34 -19.72 -4.46
C PRO A 171 5.38 -18.52 -4.35
N PRO A 172 5.78 -17.34 -4.87
CA PRO A 172 4.88 -16.21 -5.01
C PRO A 172 3.79 -16.50 -6.03
N MET A 173 2.63 -15.84 -5.87
CA MET A 173 1.56 -15.88 -6.86
C MET A 173 1.99 -15.18 -8.15
N GLU A 174 1.53 -15.73 -9.28
CA GLU A 174 1.57 -15.05 -10.56
C GLU A 174 0.22 -14.36 -10.79
N LEU A 175 0.27 -13.05 -11.07
CA LEU A 175 -0.92 -12.22 -11.23
C LEU A 175 -0.84 -11.41 -12.52
N GLU A 176 -1.97 -11.36 -13.21
CA GLU A 176 -2.20 -10.48 -14.35
C GLU A 176 -3.40 -9.58 -14.06
N VAL A 177 -3.38 -8.37 -14.60
CA VAL A 177 -4.50 -7.44 -14.54
C VAL A 177 -4.69 -6.76 -15.90
N GLU A 178 -5.94 -6.70 -16.35
CA GLU A 178 -6.29 -6.04 -17.60
C GLU A 178 -7.46 -5.07 -17.42
N PHE A 179 -7.44 -3.98 -18.15
CA PHE A 179 -8.58 -3.10 -18.31
C PHE A 179 -9.55 -3.69 -19.34
N LEU A 180 -10.85 -3.80 -19.00
CA LEU A 180 -11.89 -4.36 -19.86
C LEU A 180 -12.58 -3.26 -20.67
N GLY A 181 -11.87 -2.63 -21.56
CA GLY A 181 -12.38 -1.59 -22.43
C GLY A 181 -11.42 -1.27 -23.56
N ASP A 182 -11.79 -0.30 -24.38
CA ASP A 182 -10.93 0.18 -25.44
C ASP A 182 -9.70 0.87 -24.84
N VAL A 183 -8.53 0.29 -25.02
CA VAL A 183 -7.28 0.85 -24.56
C VAL A 183 -6.84 1.97 -25.52
N PRO A 184 -6.84 3.24 -25.07
CA PRO A 184 -6.46 4.35 -25.94
C PRO A 184 -4.97 4.29 -26.29
N GLU A 185 -4.61 4.88 -27.44
CA GLU A 185 -3.21 5.04 -27.81
C GLU A 185 -2.43 5.80 -26.72
N PRO A 186 -1.19 5.37 -26.43
CA PRO A 186 -0.36 6.04 -25.44
C PRO A 186 -0.12 7.49 -25.84
N LYS A 187 -0.42 8.42 -24.91
CA LYS A 187 -0.13 9.85 -25.16
C LYS A 187 1.36 10.11 -24.94
N PRO A 188 2.00 10.91 -25.85
CA PRO A 188 3.38 11.31 -25.62
C PRO A 188 3.56 12.02 -24.27
N LEU A 189 4.67 11.73 -23.61
CA LEU A 189 5.04 12.43 -22.40
C LEU A 189 5.23 13.93 -22.68
N ASN A 190 4.75 14.75 -21.76
CA ASN A 190 4.94 16.19 -21.82
C ASN A 190 5.19 16.78 -20.43
N SER A 191 5.65 18.01 -20.40
CA SER A 191 6.03 18.70 -19.16
C SER A 191 4.87 18.89 -18.18
N ALA A 192 3.67 19.12 -18.67
CA ALA A 192 2.48 19.28 -17.81
C ALA A 192 2.12 17.95 -17.14
N TRP A 193 2.21 16.83 -17.88
CA TRP A 193 2.02 15.49 -17.35
C TRP A 193 3.05 15.20 -16.24
N LEU A 194 4.35 15.40 -16.52
CA LEU A 194 5.40 15.12 -15.53
C LEU A 194 5.27 16.00 -14.30
N ALA A 195 5.04 17.31 -14.47
CA ALA A 195 4.86 18.22 -13.34
C ALA A 195 3.66 17.82 -12.46
N LYS A 196 2.54 17.35 -13.04
CA LYS A 196 1.40 16.82 -12.30
C LYS A 196 1.77 15.57 -11.49
N ARG A 197 2.60 14.68 -12.05
CA ARG A 197 3.07 13.47 -11.37
C ARG A 197 3.98 13.77 -10.19
N ILE A 198 4.91 14.69 -10.36
CA ILE A 198 5.77 15.20 -9.28
C ILE A 198 4.91 15.81 -8.16
N GLU A 199 3.89 16.59 -8.50
CA GLU A 199 2.99 17.17 -7.50
C GLU A 199 2.18 16.10 -6.74
N LEU A 200 1.70 15.04 -7.40
CA LEU A 200 1.03 13.91 -6.75
C LEU A 200 1.99 13.15 -5.82
N SER A 201 3.23 12.92 -6.27
CA SER A 201 4.29 12.32 -5.43
C SER A 201 4.54 13.17 -4.17
N ARG A 202 4.63 14.50 -4.32
CA ARG A 202 4.77 15.42 -3.20
C ARG A 202 3.63 15.30 -2.20
N ARG A 203 2.38 15.29 -2.68
CA ARG A 203 1.19 15.16 -1.81
C ARG A 203 1.14 13.83 -1.10
N MET A 204 1.47 12.73 -1.78
CA MET A 204 1.55 11.42 -1.15
C MET A 204 2.61 11.40 -0.06
N LEU A 205 3.83 11.89 -0.35
CA LEU A 205 4.91 11.98 0.63
C LEU A 205 4.47 12.74 1.89
N GLU A 206 3.91 13.94 1.74
CA GLU A 206 3.44 14.75 2.87
C GLU A 206 2.34 14.03 3.66
N SER A 207 1.36 13.46 2.97
CA SER A 207 0.23 12.78 3.60
C SER A 207 0.68 11.56 4.41
N ILE A 208 1.49 10.68 3.82
CA ILE A 208 1.96 9.47 4.47
C ILE A 208 2.86 9.80 5.66
N PHE A 209 3.82 10.71 5.46
CA PHE A 209 4.75 11.09 6.52
C PHE A 209 4.01 11.69 7.72
N MET A 210 3.06 12.59 7.49
CA MET A 210 2.29 13.22 8.55
C MET A 210 1.37 12.24 9.26
N ARG A 211 0.72 11.32 8.53
CA ARG A 211 -0.10 10.25 9.12
C ARG A 211 0.75 9.33 10.01
N THR A 212 1.97 8.99 9.58
CA THR A 212 2.88 8.17 10.39
C THR A 212 3.26 8.88 11.69
N LEU A 213 3.57 10.18 11.63
CA LEU A 213 3.85 10.96 12.84
C LEU A 213 2.64 11.05 13.78
N ASP A 214 1.44 11.22 13.23
CA ASP A 214 0.22 11.27 14.04
C ASP A 214 -0.07 9.92 14.70
N ALA A 215 0.07 8.83 13.94
CA ALA A 215 -0.05 7.48 14.48
C ALA A 215 0.96 7.22 15.60
N TYR A 216 2.22 7.62 15.42
CA TYR A 216 3.23 7.52 16.47
C TYR A 216 2.83 8.28 17.74
N ARG A 217 2.36 9.52 17.62
CA ARG A 217 1.89 10.32 18.78
C ARG A 217 0.73 9.65 19.50
N ARG A 218 -0.19 9.03 18.78
CA ARG A 218 -1.32 8.30 19.38
C ARG A 218 -0.84 7.05 20.12
N ILE A 219 0.03 6.25 19.49
CA ILE A 219 0.58 5.02 20.06
C ILE A 219 1.43 5.32 21.31
N SER A 220 2.20 6.40 21.32
CA SER A 220 3.05 6.76 22.45
C SER A 220 2.27 7.05 23.75
N ASN A 221 0.97 7.30 23.63
CA ASN A 221 0.06 7.48 24.78
C ASN A 221 -0.58 6.16 25.26
N PHE A 222 -0.32 5.03 24.59
CA PHE A 222 -0.84 3.74 25.05
C PHE A 222 -0.14 3.28 26.33
N PRO A 223 -0.83 2.45 27.15
CA PRO A 223 -0.21 1.87 28.34
C PRO A 223 1.07 1.11 27.98
N LYS A 224 2.13 1.32 28.75
CA LYS A 224 3.39 0.59 28.57
C LYS A 224 3.23 -0.87 28.96
N ASN A 225 3.97 -1.75 28.28
CA ASN A 225 4.04 -3.19 28.56
C ASN A 225 2.67 -3.89 28.58
N THR A 226 1.71 -3.35 27.81
CA THR A 226 0.34 -3.89 27.72
C THR A 226 -0.08 -3.95 26.24
N PHE A 227 -0.65 -5.07 25.82
CA PHE A 227 -1.25 -5.17 24.50
C PHE A 227 -2.59 -4.44 24.43
N VAL A 228 -2.75 -3.62 23.42
CA VAL A 228 -4.01 -2.94 23.09
C VAL A 228 -4.40 -3.22 21.65
N ASP A 229 -5.69 -3.17 21.36
CA ASP A 229 -6.18 -3.28 19.98
C ASP A 229 -5.81 -2.01 19.21
N VAL A 230 -5.36 -2.21 17.97
CA VAL A 230 -5.03 -1.08 17.09
C VAL A 230 -6.33 -0.43 16.59
N PRO A 231 -6.50 0.89 16.79
CA PRO A 231 -7.65 1.60 16.23
C PRO A 231 -7.73 1.45 14.71
N VAL A 232 -8.94 1.23 14.19
CA VAL A 232 -9.23 0.99 12.76
C VAL A 232 -8.84 2.15 11.84
N ASP A 233 -8.60 3.33 12.37
CA ASP A 233 -8.17 4.52 11.65
C ASP A 233 -6.65 4.79 11.76
N LEU A 234 -5.92 3.88 12.40
CA LEU A 234 -4.48 3.98 12.57
C LEU A 234 -3.76 3.27 11.41
N LEU A 235 -3.04 4.01 10.58
CA LEU A 235 -2.10 3.50 9.56
C LEU A 235 -2.61 2.35 8.66
N PHE A 236 -3.66 2.59 7.91
CA PHE A 236 -4.13 1.67 6.87
C PHE A 236 -4.34 0.21 7.35
N PRO A 237 -5.09 -0.01 8.42
CA PRO A 237 -5.43 -1.36 8.84
C PRO A 237 -6.22 -2.05 7.74
N THR A 238 -6.06 -3.35 7.61
CA THR A 238 -6.84 -4.15 6.67
C THR A 238 -8.02 -4.80 7.39
N PRO A 239 -9.24 -4.79 6.84
CA PRO A 239 -10.44 -5.26 7.53
C PRO A 239 -10.42 -6.74 7.90
N ASP A 240 -9.63 -7.52 7.19
CA ASP A 240 -9.45 -8.95 7.34
C ASP A 240 -8.33 -9.35 8.32
N ASN A 241 -7.68 -8.38 8.97
CA ASN A 241 -6.64 -8.61 9.97
C ASN A 241 -7.00 -7.98 11.31
N THR A 242 -6.63 -8.66 12.40
CA THR A 242 -6.66 -8.11 13.76
C THR A 242 -5.26 -7.73 14.18
N TYR A 243 -5.12 -6.52 14.69
CA TYR A 243 -3.83 -5.98 15.11
C TYR A 243 -3.83 -5.70 16.60
N LYS A 244 -2.79 -6.21 17.28
CA LYS A 244 -2.50 -5.86 18.66
C LYS A 244 -1.11 -5.23 18.75
N ILE A 245 -0.99 -4.13 19.46
CA ILE A 245 0.26 -3.42 19.65
C ILE A 245 0.61 -3.32 21.12
N CYS A 246 1.89 -3.47 21.42
CA CYS A 246 2.44 -3.22 22.75
C CYS A 246 3.56 -2.20 22.65
N TRP A 247 3.37 -1.07 23.30
CA TRP A 247 4.45 -0.09 23.50
C TRP A 247 5.24 -0.48 24.74
N TYR A 248 6.39 -1.10 24.52
CA TYR A 248 7.19 -1.61 25.65
C TYR A 248 8.21 -0.58 26.15
N GLU A 249 8.48 -0.63 27.44
CA GLU A 249 9.53 0.13 28.11
C GLU A 249 10.20 -0.79 29.13
N LEU A 250 11.50 -1.05 28.96
CA LEU A 250 12.26 -2.04 29.71
C LEU A 250 13.52 -1.41 30.26
N GLU A 251 13.82 -1.74 31.50
CA GLU A 251 15.12 -1.50 32.12
C GLU A 251 16.17 -2.47 31.54
N THR A 252 17.46 -2.14 31.66
CA THR A 252 18.57 -2.93 31.07
C THR A 252 18.60 -4.39 31.52
N HIS A 253 18.06 -4.69 32.72
CA HIS A 253 18.02 -6.02 33.31
C HIS A 253 16.66 -6.73 33.16
N GLN A 254 15.73 -6.13 32.48
CA GLN A 254 14.38 -6.67 32.24
C GLN A 254 14.25 -7.31 30.86
N MET A 255 13.34 -8.24 30.74
CA MET A 255 12.88 -8.81 29.49
C MET A 255 11.35 -8.81 29.44
N ILE A 256 10.80 -8.78 28.24
CA ILE A 256 9.37 -8.97 28.03
C ILE A 256 9.11 -10.43 27.64
N ILE A 257 8.12 -11.03 28.28
CA ILE A 257 7.60 -12.35 27.90
C ILE A 257 6.19 -12.14 27.37
N VAL A 258 5.96 -12.55 26.14
CA VAL A 258 4.65 -12.54 25.51
C VAL A 258 4.08 -13.95 25.54
N SER A 259 2.90 -14.11 26.14
CA SER A 259 2.17 -15.38 26.15
C SER A 259 0.72 -15.15 25.77
N GLY A 260 0.11 -16.13 25.12
CA GLY A 260 -1.28 -16.04 24.70
C GLY A 260 -1.75 -17.34 24.04
N ILE A 261 -3.02 -17.35 23.66
CA ILE A 261 -3.63 -18.41 22.90
C ILE A 261 -3.81 -17.92 21.47
N LEU A 262 -3.29 -18.67 20.50
CA LEU A 262 -3.53 -18.36 19.10
C LEU A 262 -5.03 -18.50 18.80
N PRO A 263 -5.62 -17.53 18.07
CA PRO A 263 -6.98 -17.71 17.59
C PRO A 263 -7.05 -18.96 16.70
N LYS A 264 -8.18 -19.63 16.70
CA LYS A 264 -8.43 -20.69 15.72
C LYS A 264 -8.56 -20.02 14.35
N ALA A 265 -7.81 -20.50 13.38
CA ALA A 265 -7.97 -20.14 11.99
C ALA A 265 -9.32 -20.64 11.48
#